data_69360ef4157fae915caf88f3f95cdb62
#
_entry.id   69360ef4157fae915caf88f3f95cdb62
#
_cell.length_a   1.000
_cell.length_b   1.000
_cell.length_c   1.000
_cell.angle_alpha   90.00
_cell.angle_beta   90.00
_cell.angle_gamma   90.00
#
_symmetry.space_group_name_H-M   'P 1'
#
loop_
_entity.id
_entity.type
_entity.pdbx_description
1 polymer ?
#
loop_
_entity_poly.entity_id
_entity_poly.type
_entity_poly.pdbx_seq_one_letter_code
_entity_poly.pdbx_strand_id
1 'polypeptide(L)'
;LGTNPLTFAMPTNDPFPFLLDCATSIIQRGKVEIHAKLNKPLPPGWVIAHDGSSQTDPHAVLADLIAGTAALLPLGGAGEDFAGYKGYGYATVVEILSAALQQGAFLHMLSGRDARGCATPIPLGHFFIAINIRHFTPLASFKKIAGAILRQLRASRKAPGQKRIYTAG
;
A
#
# COMPACT_ATOMS: atom_id res chain seq x y z
N LEU A 1 -8.96 -7.89 2.23
CA LEU A 1 -8.36 -6.62 2.65
C LEU A 1 -8.41 -5.63 1.48
N GLY A 2 -8.67 -4.35 1.79
CA GLY A 2 -8.68 -3.28 0.80
C GLY A 2 -7.28 -2.77 0.45
N THR A 3 -7.22 -1.54 -0.09
CA THR A 3 -5.96 -0.84 -0.41
C THR A 3 -5.13 -0.56 0.84
N ASN A 4 -5.79 -0.30 1.97
CA ASN A 4 -5.24 -0.13 3.32
C ASN A 4 -3.92 0.67 3.31
N PRO A 5 -3.93 1.96 2.88
CA PRO A 5 -2.72 2.74 2.73
C PRO A 5 -2.10 3.09 4.09
N LEU A 6 -0.77 3.18 4.09
CA LEU A 6 0.03 3.71 5.19
C LEU A 6 0.75 4.97 4.73
N THR A 7 0.55 6.06 5.49
CA THR A 7 1.23 7.33 5.23
C THR A 7 2.09 7.71 6.44
N PHE A 8 3.36 8.01 6.19
CA PHE A 8 4.30 8.51 7.19
C PHE A 8 4.90 9.84 6.72
N ALA A 9 4.75 10.88 7.54
CA ALA A 9 5.35 12.17 7.30
C ALA A 9 6.32 12.52 8.43
N MET A 10 7.57 12.83 8.10
CA MET A 10 8.61 13.16 9.07
C MET A 10 9.39 14.39 8.62
N PRO A 11 9.56 15.40 9.51
CA PRO A 11 10.33 16.58 9.15
C PRO A 11 11.81 16.25 9.03
N THR A 12 12.46 16.87 8.04
CA THR A 12 13.91 16.79 7.81
C THR A 12 14.54 18.17 7.80
N ASN A 13 15.86 18.26 7.71
CA ASN A 13 16.58 19.50 7.40
C ASN A 13 16.90 19.65 5.91
N ASP A 14 16.38 18.78 5.05
CA ASP A 14 16.34 18.98 3.60
C ASP A 14 15.19 19.96 3.25
N PRO A 15 15.12 20.49 2.03
CA PRO A 15 14.03 21.40 1.59
C PRO A 15 12.63 20.77 1.63
N PHE A 16 12.54 19.45 1.75
CA PHE A 16 11.29 18.67 1.78
C PHE A 16 11.29 17.67 2.93
N PRO A 17 10.11 17.30 3.47
CA PRO A 17 10.00 16.25 4.47
C PRO A 17 10.20 14.87 3.84
N PHE A 18 10.46 13.85 4.66
CA PHE A 18 10.19 12.48 4.26
C PHE A 18 8.68 12.27 4.24
N LEU A 19 8.15 11.82 3.13
CA LEU A 19 6.72 11.54 2.96
C LEU A 19 6.54 10.22 2.21
N LEU A 20 6.26 9.15 2.94
CA LEU A 20 5.85 7.88 2.37
C LEU A 20 4.33 7.80 2.40
N ASP A 21 3.72 7.60 1.25
CA ASP A 21 2.29 7.34 1.11
C ASP A 21 2.10 6.20 0.10
N CYS A 22 1.70 5.03 0.58
CA CYS A 22 1.57 3.87 -0.28
C CYS A 22 0.48 2.91 0.20
N ALA A 23 -0.16 2.24 -0.77
CA ALA A 23 -1.00 1.09 -0.51
C ALA A 23 -0.19 -0.06 0.10
N THR A 24 -0.83 -0.93 0.87
CA THR A 24 -0.27 -2.20 1.34
C THR A 24 -0.48 -3.35 0.35
N SER A 25 -1.19 -3.12 -0.76
CA SER A 25 -1.24 -4.04 -1.90
C SER A 25 0.03 -3.96 -2.74
N ILE A 26 0.41 -5.07 -3.39
CA ILE A 26 1.62 -5.13 -4.23
C ILE A 26 1.54 -4.20 -5.45
N ILE A 27 0.34 -4.03 -5.98
CA ILE A 27 0.03 -3.10 -7.06
C ILE A 27 -1.28 -2.37 -6.79
N GLN A 28 -1.56 -1.36 -7.61
CA GLN A 28 -2.83 -0.64 -7.63
C GLN A 28 -3.64 -1.05 -8.87
N ARG A 29 -4.97 -0.93 -8.81
CA ARG A 29 -5.85 -1.17 -9.96
C ARG A 29 -5.41 -0.40 -11.21
N GLY A 30 -5.00 0.87 -11.07
CA GLY A 30 -4.47 1.66 -12.19
C GLY A 30 -3.27 1.03 -12.91
N LYS A 31 -2.46 0.22 -12.21
CA LYS A 31 -1.37 -0.54 -12.85
C LYS A 31 -1.93 -1.65 -13.74
N VAL A 32 -2.99 -2.33 -13.30
CA VAL A 32 -3.70 -3.33 -14.13
C VAL A 32 -4.28 -2.67 -15.37
N GLU A 33 -4.92 -1.50 -15.22
CA GLU A 33 -5.49 -0.74 -16.35
C GLU A 33 -4.43 -0.32 -17.37
N ILE A 34 -3.22 0.05 -16.93
CA ILE A 34 -2.09 0.34 -17.82
C ILE A 34 -1.67 -0.91 -18.59
N HIS A 35 -1.57 -2.06 -17.91
CA HIS A 35 -1.23 -3.33 -18.57
C HIS A 35 -2.30 -3.72 -19.60
N ALA A 36 -3.58 -3.55 -19.28
CA ALA A 36 -4.69 -3.79 -20.20
C ALA A 36 -4.59 -2.89 -21.45
N LYS A 37 -4.36 -1.58 -21.29
CA LYS A 37 -4.18 -0.64 -22.40
C LYS A 37 -2.98 -0.98 -23.30
N LEU A 38 -1.95 -1.57 -22.72
CA LEU A 38 -0.74 -1.97 -23.46
C LEU A 38 -0.80 -3.40 -23.96
N ASN A 39 -1.89 -4.15 -23.72
CA ASN A 39 -2.04 -5.58 -24.00
C ASN A 39 -0.84 -6.41 -23.48
N LYS A 40 -0.36 -6.06 -22.27
CA LYS A 40 0.75 -6.75 -21.60
C LYS A 40 0.24 -7.59 -20.44
N PRO A 41 0.67 -8.84 -20.30
CA PRO A 41 0.30 -9.66 -19.15
C PRO A 41 0.83 -9.04 -17.85
N LEU A 42 0.12 -9.30 -16.76
CA LEU A 42 0.60 -9.00 -15.42
C LEU A 42 1.68 -10.03 -15.01
N PRO A 43 2.67 -9.63 -14.23
CA PRO A 43 3.55 -10.56 -13.56
C PRO A 43 2.76 -11.55 -12.68
N PRO A 44 3.14 -12.85 -12.66
CA PRO A 44 2.57 -13.79 -11.71
C PRO A 44 2.78 -13.33 -10.26
N GLY A 45 1.83 -13.66 -9.38
CA GLY A 45 1.92 -13.30 -7.95
C GLY A 45 1.47 -11.88 -7.62
N TRP A 46 0.89 -11.13 -8.56
CA TRP A 46 0.27 -9.84 -8.30
C TRP A 46 -1.22 -9.94 -7.99
N VAL A 47 -1.90 -10.88 -8.63
CA VAL A 47 -3.34 -11.08 -8.53
C VAL A 47 -3.64 -12.56 -8.31
N ILE A 48 -4.60 -12.83 -7.44
CA ILE A 48 -5.12 -14.16 -7.17
C ILE A 48 -6.54 -14.26 -7.68
N ALA A 49 -6.85 -15.33 -8.42
CA ALA A 49 -8.20 -15.69 -8.83
C ALA A 49 -8.96 -16.39 -7.70
N HIS A 50 -10.25 -16.64 -7.90
CA HIS A 50 -11.12 -17.28 -6.91
C HIS A 50 -10.64 -18.68 -6.48
N ASP A 51 -10.01 -19.44 -7.38
CA ASP A 51 -9.47 -20.77 -7.12
C ASP A 51 -8.07 -20.77 -6.46
N GLY A 52 -7.53 -19.59 -6.17
CA GLY A 52 -6.20 -19.43 -5.59
C GLY A 52 -5.07 -19.39 -6.60
N SER A 53 -5.34 -19.56 -7.89
CA SER A 53 -4.32 -19.48 -8.93
C SER A 53 -3.90 -18.03 -9.23
N SER A 54 -2.71 -17.86 -9.82
CA SER A 54 -2.25 -16.54 -10.26
C SER A 54 -2.96 -16.14 -11.55
N GLN A 55 -3.63 -14.97 -11.53
CA GLN A 55 -4.27 -14.40 -12.73
C GLN A 55 -3.36 -13.36 -13.37
N THR A 56 -3.05 -13.53 -14.65
CA THR A 56 -2.09 -12.67 -15.39
C THR A 56 -2.72 -11.92 -16.57
N ASP A 57 -3.95 -12.24 -16.98
CA ASP A 57 -4.65 -11.48 -18.00
C ASP A 57 -5.25 -10.21 -17.42
N PRO A 58 -4.77 -9.00 -17.78
CA PRO A 58 -5.25 -7.76 -17.17
C PRO A 58 -6.72 -7.45 -17.50
N HIS A 59 -7.24 -7.89 -18.65
CA HIS A 59 -8.65 -7.67 -19.00
C HIS A 59 -9.57 -8.55 -18.16
N ALA A 60 -9.23 -9.83 -17.98
CA ALA A 60 -9.94 -10.73 -17.08
C ALA A 60 -9.89 -10.21 -15.64
N VAL A 61 -8.69 -9.81 -15.16
CA VAL A 61 -8.52 -9.24 -13.81
C VAL A 61 -9.43 -8.04 -13.56
N LEU A 62 -9.56 -7.11 -14.51
CA LEU A 62 -10.44 -5.94 -14.33
C LEU A 62 -11.91 -6.34 -14.19
N ALA A 63 -12.36 -7.33 -14.96
CA ALA A 63 -13.72 -7.88 -14.85
C ALA A 63 -13.91 -8.61 -13.51
N ASP A 64 -12.97 -9.45 -13.13
CA ASP A 64 -12.99 -10.27 -11.91
C ASP A 64 -12.93 -9.41 -10.62
N LEU A 65 -12.18 -8.31 -10.63
CA LEU A 65 -12.16 -7.35 -9.51
C LEU A 65 -13.54 -6.68 -9.31
N ILE A 66 -14.27 -6.42 -10.39
CA ILE A 66 -15.65 -5.88 -10.31
C ILE A 66 -16.62 -6.94 -9.81
N ALA A 67 -16.46 -8.18 -10.28
CA ALA A 67 -17.26 -9.31 -9.87
C ALA A 67 -16.95 -9.81 -8.45
N GLY A 68 -15.82 -9.41 -7.86
CA GLY A 68 -15.35 -9.91 -6.57
C GLY A 68 -14.78 -11.32 -6.61
N THR A 69 -14.38 -11.80 -7.79
CA THR A 69 -13.81 -13.15 -8.02
C THR A 69 -12.28 -13.16 -8.14
N ALA A 70 -11.63 -12.00 -8.03
CA ALA A 70 -10.19 -11.88 -7.94
C ALA A 70 -9.79 -10.85 -6.89
N ALA A 71 -8.55 -10.90 -6.42
CA ALA A 71 -8.01 -9.94 -5.47
C ALA A 71 -6.55 -9.58 -5.80
N LEU A 72 -6.20 -8.31 -5.57
CA LEU A 72 -4.80 -7.87 -5.55
C LEU A 72 -4.13 -8.44 -4.30
N LEU A 73 -2.92 -8.97 -4.46
CA LEU A 73 -2.15 -9.49 -3.35
C LEU A 73 -1.48 -8.37 -2.53
N PRO A 74 -1.16 -8.62 -1.25
CA PRO A 74 -0.42 -7.65 -0.44
C PRO A 74 1.03 -7.49 -0.90
N LEU A 75 1.73 -6.49 -0.39
CA LEU A 75 3.17 -6.30 -0.60
C LEU A 75 3.94 -7.59 -0.34
N GLY A 76 4.79 -7.99 -1.29
CA GLY A 76 5.47 -9.28 -1.32
C GLY A 76 4.77 -10.31 -2.22
N GLY A 77 3.49 -10.13 -2.58
CA GLY A 77 2.79 -10.99 -3.54
C GLY A 77 2.43 -12.37 -2.98
N ALA A 78 2.41 -13.37 -3.85
CA ALA A 78 2.02 -14.72 -3.50
C ALA A 78 3.12 -15.46 -2.73
N GLY A 79 2.69 -16.25 -1.73
CA GLY A 79 3.53 -17.21 -1.02
C GLY A 79 4.52 -16.60 -0.03
N GLU A 80 5.43 -17.44 0.43
CA GLU A 80 6.44 -17.08 1.44
C GLU A 80 7.73 -16.54 0.82
N ASP A 81 8.08 -16.94 -0.41
CA ASP A 81 9.36 -16.63 -1.05
C ASP A 81 9.63 -15.12 -1.15
N PHE A 82 8.62 -14.32 -1.43
CA PHE A 82 8.70 -12.86 -1.47
C PHE A 82 8.12 -12.18 -0.23
N ALA A 83 7.85 -12.96 0.82
CA ALA A 83 7.37 -12.50 2.12
C ALA A 83 6.03 -11.73 2.06
N GLY A 84 5.07 -12.19 1.26
CA GLY A 84 3.71 -11.63 1.15
C GLY A 84 2.98 -11.53 2.49
N TYR A 85 3.30 -12.39 3.45
CA TYR A 85 2.78 -12.34 4.82
C TYR A 85 3.11 -11.02 5.55
N LYS A 86 4.23 -10.36 5.22
CA LYS A 86 4.57 -9.04 5.81
C LYS A 86 3.61 -7.96 5.34
N GLY A 87 3.36 -7.91 4.03
CA GLY A 87 2.38 -6.97 3.47
C GLY A 87 0.97 -7.25 3.98
N TYR A 88 0.58 -8.54 4.10
CA TYR A 88 -0.67 -8.94 4.73
C TYR A 88 -0.76 -8.43 6.18
N GLY A 89 0.31 -8.58 6.96
CA GLY A 89 0.38 -8.06 8.34
C GLY A 89 0.19 -6.55 8.41
N TYR A 90 0.87 -5.78 7.55
CA TYR A 90 0.69 -4.32 7.48
C TYR A 90 -0.74 -3.93 7.09
N ALA A 91 -1.33 -4.58 6.09
CA ALA A 91 -2.72 -4.36 5.70
C ALA A 91 -3.69 -4.66 6.86
N THR A 92 -3.42 -5.72 7.64
CA THR A 92 -4.22 -6.08 8.81
C THR A 92 -4.12 -5.03 9.92
N VAL A 93 -2.93 -4.48 10.18
CA VAL A 93 -2.76 -3.37 11.14
C VAL A 93 -3.60 -2.16 10.74
N VAL A 94 -3.56 -1.78 9.46
CA VAL A 94 -4.38 -0.66 8.97
C VAL A 94 -5.88 -0.95 9.14
N GLU A 95 -6.32 -2.15 8.80
CA GLU A 95 -7.72 -2.58 8.96
C GLU A 95 -8.17 -2.46 10.42
N ILE A 96 -7.39 -3.01 11.35
CA ILE A 96 -7.73 -2.98 12.78
C ILE A 96 -7.79 -1.54 13.30
N LEU A 97 -6.78 -0.71 13.00
CA LEU A 97 -6.73 0.66 13.50
C LEU A 97 -7.85 1.52 12.89
N SER A 98 -8.15 1.33 11.61
CA SER A 98 -9.16 2.12 10.90
C SER A 98 -10.60 1.68 11.18
N ALA A 99 -10.82 0.46 11.66
CA ALA A 99 -12.16 -0.07 11.94
C ALA A 99 -12.43 -0.26 13.43
N ALA A 100 -11.57 -1.01 14.15
CA ALA A 100 -11.87 -1.43 15.51
C ALA A 100 -11.91 -0.27 16.52
N LEU A 101 -11.03 0.73 16.39
CA LEU A 101 -10.98 1.87 17.31
C LEU A 101 -12.26 2.74 17.26
N GLN A 102 -13.02 2.69 16.19
CA GLN A 102 -14.25 3.45 16.00
C GLN A 102 -15.48 2.56 15.84
N GLN A 103 -15.34 1.24 16.10
CA GLN A 103 -16.41 0.25 15.92
C GLN A 103 -17.05 0.32 14.51
N GLY A 104 -16.21 0.56 13.50
CA GLY A 104 -16.62 0.77 12.12
C GLY A 104 -16.72 -0.52 11.30
N ALA A 105 -17.17 -0.38 10.06
CA ALA A 105 -17.22 -1.47 9.10
C ALA A 105 -15.80 -1.97 8.72
N PHE A 106 -15.68 -3.25 8.40
CA PHE A 106 -14.42 -3.90 8.04
C PHE A 106 -14.60 -4.99 6.99
N LEU A 107 -13.55 -5.31 6.27
CA LEU A 107 -13.49 -6.37 5.24
C LEU A 107 -14.67 -6.31 4.27
N HIS A 108 -15.44 -7.41 4.17
CA HIS A 108 -16.57 -7.53 3.24
C HIS A 108 -17.72 -6.54 3.52
N MET A 109 -17.81 -5.97 4.71
CA MET A 109 -18.78 -4.91 5.03
C MET A 109 -18.51 -3.63 4.22
N LEU A 110 -17.32 -3.49 3.64
CA LEU A 110 -16.90 -2.38 2.78
C LEU A 110 -17.15 -2.65 1.29
N SER A 111 -18.01 -3.59 0.95
CA SER A 111 -18.34 -3.94 -0.45
C SER A 111 -19.00 -2.80 -1.24
N GLY A 112 -19.58 -1.81 -0.57
CA GLY A 112 -20.40 -0.76 -1.19
C GLY A 112 -21.74 -1.28 -1.74
N ARG A 113 -22.18 -2.45 -1.29
CA ARG A 113 -23.45 -3.07 -1.68
C ARG A 113 -24.20 -3.59 -0.47
N ASP A 114 -25.52 -3.45 -0.50
CA ASP A 114 -26.41 -4.06 0.50
C ASP A 114 -26.68 -5.55 0.18
N ALA A 115 -27.47 -6.19 1.04
CA ALA A 115 -27.86 -7.60 0.86
C ALA A 115 -28.67 -7.87 -0.43
N ARG A 116 -29.20 -6.84 -1.08
CA ARG A 116 -29.93 -6.90 -2.36
C ARG A 116 -29.03 -6.61 -3.55
N GLY A 117 -27.71 -6.34 -3.31
CA GLY A 117 -26.74 -5.96 -4.34
C GLY A 117 -26.81 -4.49 -4.79
N CYS A 118 -27.67 -3.67 -4.18
CA CYS A 118 -27.77 -2.25 -4.49
C CYS A 118 -26.56 -1.48 -3.95
N ALA A 119 -26.10 -0.46 -4.69
CA ALA A 119 -24.99 0.38 -4.28
C ALA A 119 -25.35 1.17 -3.00
N THR A 120 -24.43 1.17 -2.03
CA THR A 120 -24.54 1.91 -0.77
C THR A 120 -23.27 2.71 -0.53
N PRO A 121 -23.32 3.78 0.27
CA PRO A 121 -22.11 4.45 0.75
C PRO A 121 -21.19 3.46 1.45
N ILE A 122 -19.88 3.59 1.21
CA ILE A 122 -18.87 2.78 1.88
C ILE A 122 -18.46 3.50 3.18
N PRO A 123 -18.79 2.96 4.37
CA PRO A 123 -18.50 3.61 5.65
C PRO A 123 -17.04 3.38 6.06
N LEU A 124 -16.11 4.01 5.34
CA LEU A 124 -14.68 3.89 5.61
C LEU A 124 -14.29 4.62 6.90
N GLY A 125 -13.51 3.93 7.72
CA GLY A 125 -12.82 4.53 8.84
C GLY A 125 -11.40 4.99 8.49
N HIS A 126 -10.90 5.94 9.28
CA HIS A 126 -9.54 6.47 9.18
C HIS A 126 -8.91 6.54 10.56
N PHE A 127 -7.60 6.34 10.61
CA PHE A 127 -6.82 6.45 11.84
C PHE A 127 -5.66 7.43 11.62
N PHE A 128 -5.47 8.34 12.58
CA PHE A 128 -4.41 9.36 12.55
C PHE A 128 -3.64 9.37 13.86
N ILE A 129 -2.31 9.42 13.76
CA ILE A 129 -1.41 9.65 14.91
C ILE A 129 -0.55 10.89 14.64
N ALA A 130 -0.49 11.80 15.59
CA ALA A 130 0.49 12.86 15.62
C ALA A 130 1.44 12.65 16.81
N ILE A 131 2.74 12.59 16.53
CA ILE A 131 3.79 12.41 17.55
C ILE A 131 4.53 13.73 17.74
N ASN A 132 4.48 14.29 18.95
CA ASN A 132 5.27 15.48 19.27
C ASN A 132 6.72 15.09 19.53
N ILE A 133 7.57 15.32 18.53
CA ILE A 133 8.99 14.98 18.54
C ILE A 133 9.72 15.60 19.74
N ARG A 134 9.29 16.79 20.20
CA ARG A 134 9.96 17.51 21.32
C ARG A 134 9.85 16.78 22.66
N HIS A 135 8.95 15.82 22.81
CA HIS A 135 8.88 14.97 24.00
C HIS A 135 9.99 13.90 24.03
N PHE A 136 10.68 13.66 22.90
CA PHE A 136 11.73 12.65 22.77
C PHE A 136 13.12 13.27 22.59
N THR A 137 13.23 14.34 21.76
CA THR A 137 14.50 14.97 21.41
C THR A 137 14.26 16.40 20.87
N PRO A 138 15.29 17.29 20.92
CA PRO A 138 15.19 18.58 20.25
C PRO A 138 14.86 18.42 18.76
N LEU A 139 13.88 19.19 18.27
CA LEU A 139 13.39 19.10 16.90
C LEU A 139 14.50 19.29 15.85
N ALA A 140 15.45 20.19 16.11
CA ALA A 140 16.60 20.44 15.22
C ALA A 140 17.48 19.20 15.10
N SER A 141 17.72 18.49 16.20
CA SER A 141 18.51 17.24 16.22
C SER A 141 17.81 16.14 15.44
N PHE A 142 16.50 15.96 15.65
CA PHE A 142 15.69 15.02 14.88
C PHE A 142 15.78 15.29 13.38
N LYS A 143 15.52 16.53 12.95
CA LYS A 143 15.58 16.94 11.54
C LYS A 143 16.94 16.68 10.91
N LYS A 144 18.02 17.00 11.65
CA LYS A 144 19.42 16.77 11.19
C LYS A 144 19.68 15.29 10.95
N ILE A 145 19.26 14.42 11.90
CA ILE A 145 19.47 12.97 11.80
C ILE A 145 18.62 12.40 10.67
N ALA A 146 17.33 12.76 10.60
CA ALA A 146 16.44 12.29 9.54
C ALA A 146 16.97 12.65 8.14
N GLY A 147 17.39 13.91 7.93
CA GLY A 147 17.98 14.32 6.67
C GLY A 147 19.32 13.61 6.37
N ALA A 148 20.15 13.37 7.40
CA ALA A 148 21.39 12.62 7.22
C ALA A 148 21.14 11.18 6.77
N ILE A 149 20.13 10.49 7.34
CA ILE A 149 19.71 9.14 6.92
C ILE A 149 19.34 9.15 5.44
N LEU A 150 18.48 10.07 5.00
CA LEU A 150 18.05 10.14 3.61
C LEU A 150 19.20 10.43 2.64
N ARG A 151 20.11 11.33 3.02
CA ARG A 151 21.30 11.64 2.20
C ARG A 151 22.24 10.46 2.09
N GLN A 152 22.48 9.71 3.17
CA GLN A 152 23.30 8.51 3.14
C GLN A 152 22.67 7.42 2.26
N LEU A 153 21.36 7.20 2.35
CA LEU A 153 20.65 6.27 1.46
C LEU A 153 20.82 6.68 -0.02
N ARG A 154 20.62 7.96 -0.35
CA ARG A 154 20.81 8.46 -1.73
C ARG A 154 22.26 8.37 -2.22
N ALA A 155 23.24 8.44 -1.31
CA ALA A 155 24.67 8.33 -1.63
C ALA A 155 25.18 6.87 -1.70
N SER A 156 24.36 5.88 -1.37
CA SER A 156 24.74 4.48 -1.38
C SER A 156 25.10 3.98 -2.79
N ARG A 157 25.81 2.84 -2.86
CA ARG A 157 26.17 2.22 -4.14
C ARG A 157 24.91 1.87 -4.93
N LYS A 158 24.85 2.35 -6.16
CA LYS A 158 23.72 2.10 -7.07
C LYS A 158 23.78 0.69 -7.64
N ALA A 159 22.62 0.10 -7.88
CA ALA A 159 22.53 -1.14 -8.65
C ALA A 159 22.97 -0.90 -10.10
N PRO A 160 23.45 -1.94 -10.81
CA PRO A 160 23.87 -1.82 -12.21
C PRO A 160 22.73 -1.21 -13.06
N GLY A 161 23.09 -0.27 -13.92
CA GLY A 161 22.13 0.42 -14.81
C GLY A 161 21.29 1.53 -14.16
N GLN A 162 21.35 1.71 -12.84
CA GLN A 162 20.59 2.75 -12.14
C GLN A 162 21.32 4.08 -12.10
N LYS A 163 20.61 5.16 -12.46
CA LYS A 163 21.18 6.52 -12.47
C LYS A 163 21.23 7.14 -11.07
N ARG A 164 20.23 6.86 -10.22
CA ARG A 164 20.13 7.42 -8.86
C ARG A 164 19.32 6.51 -7.94
N ILE A 165 19.48 6.71 -6.62
CA ILE A 165 18.64 6.13 -5.58
C ILE A 165 17.63 7.20 -5.16
N TYR A 166 16.37 6.81 -5.07
CA TYR A 166 15.28 7.66 -4.64
C TYR A 166 14.97 7.41 -3.15
N THR A 167 14.51 8.43 -2.47
CA THR A 167 13.86 8.34 -1.17
C THR A 167 12.47 8.96 -1.28
N ALA A 168 11.54 8.55 -0.42
CA ALA A 168 10.21 9.16 -0.36
C ALA A 168 10.29 10.64 0.06
N GLY A 169 9.48 11.50 -0.57
CA GLY A 169 9.45 12.95 -0.36
C GLY A 169 9.81 13.76 -1.58
#